data_4135b9ade9f24003286afff24cadfe26
#
_entry.id   4135b9ade9f24003286afff24cadfe26
#
_cell.length_a   1.000
_cell.length_b   1.000
_cell.length_c   1.000
_cell.angle_alpha   90.00
_cell.angle_beta   90.00
_cell.angle_gamma   90.00
#
_symmetry.space_group_name_H-M   'P 1'
#
loop_
_entity.id
_entity.type
_entity.pdbx_description
1 polymer ?
#
loop_
_entity_poly.entity_id
_entity_poly.type
_entity_poly.pdbx_seq_one_letter_code
_entity_poly.pdbx_strand_id
1 'polypeptide(L)'
;MNGGAYGRSFRDALIWAEAVDGDGNMHRASPAELDLSYRHCGAPDDWIFTAAMFRGTKGGQDDISARMRAVSQARKDSQPVNTRTGGSTFKNPGGENPNGAKAWELIDRAGCRGLRRGGALVSELHCNFLINTGTATAADLEALGEDVRRRVQAHGGVMLQWEIRIIGEHDPDNVPELIFSEVVS
;
A
#
# COMPACT_ATOMS: atom_id res chain seq x y z
N MET A 1 -7.63 0.93 8.13
CA MET A 1 -7.37 0.35 6.80
C MET A 1 -7.07 -1.16 6.93
N ASN A 2 -7.96 -2.04 7.05
CA ASN A 2 -7.84 -3.49 7.26
C ASN A 2 -6.67 -4.15 6.50
N GLY A 3 -5.44 -3.94 6.97
CA GLY A 3 -4.23 -4.48 6.36
C GLY A 3 -4.20 -6.01 6.45
N GLY A 4 -3.76 -6.68 5.38
CA GLY A 4 -3.66 -8.14 5.32
C GLY A 4 -2.40 -8.60 4.63
N ALA A 5 -1.88 -9.75 5.07
CA ALA A 5 -0.76 -10.45 4.46
C ALA A 5 -0.79 -11.93 4.85
N TYR A 6 -0.23 -12.79 4.00
CA TYR A 6 -0.09 -14.24 4.27
C TYR A 6 -1.41 -14.93 4.65
N GLY A 7 -2.52 -14.55 3.95
CA GLY A 7 -3.83 -15.16 4.14
C GLY A 7 -4.56 -14.72 5.42
N ARG A 8 -4.09 -13.67 6.09
CA ARG A 8 -4.72 -13.07 7.27
C ARG A 8 -4.88 -11.57 7.10
N SER A 9 -5.93 -11.02 7.69
CA SER A 9 -6.17 -9.58 7.77
C SER A 9 -6.24 -9.11 9.22
N PHE A 10 -6.14 -7.81 9.44
CA PHE A 10 -6.31 -7.19 10.76
C PHE A 10 -7.65 -7.57 11.40
N ARG A 11 -8.73 -7.59 10.60
CA ARG A 11 -10.08 -8.01 10.99
C ARG A 11 -10.11 -9.41 11.64
N ASP A 12 -9.30 -10.35 11.15
CA ASP A 12 -9.34 -11.75 11.62
C ASP A 12 -8.87 -11.92 13.07
N ALA A 13 -8.07 -10.98 13.56
CA ALA A 13 -7.52 -11.00 14.91
C ALA A 13 -8.19 -9.98 15.84
N LEU A 14 -8.84 -8.95 15.31
CA LEU A 14 -9.45 -7.88 16.10
C LEU A 14 -10.68 -8.38 16.85
N ILE A 15 -10.77 -8.06 18.15
CA ILE A 15 -11.98 -8.26 18.96
C ILE A 15 -12.77 -6.96 19.01
N TRP A 16 -12.10 -5.86 19.33
CA TRP A 16 -12.64 -4.50 19.35
C TRP A 16 -11.51 -3.48 19.22
N ALA A 17 -11.86 -2.27 18.79
CA ALA A 17 -11.00 -1.11 18.84
C ALA A 17 -11.68 0.03 19.60
N GLU A 18 -10.87 0.88 20.28
CA GLU A 18 -11.32 2.13 20.89
C GLU A 18 -10.83 3.32 20.08
N ALA A 19 -11.65 4.34 20.01
CA ALA A 19 -11.34 5.60 19.36
C ALA A 19 -11.90 6.78 20.15
N VAL A 20 -11.33 7.96 19.91
CA VAL A 20 -11.86 9.25 20.35
C VAL A 20 -12.30 10.00 19.12
N ASP A 21 -13.50 10.60 19.14
CA ASP A 21 -14.00 11.47 18.07
C ASP A 21 -13.52 12.93 18.24
N GLY A 22 -13.89 13.79 17.27
CA GLY A 22 -13.52 15.20 17.30
C GLY A 22 -14.08 16.00 18.49
N ASP A 23 -15.13 15.52 19.14
CA ASP A 23 -15.74 16.12 20.33
C ASP A 23 -15.15 15.56 21.65
N GLY A 24 -14.23 14.61 21.57
CA GLY A 24 -13.58 13.98 22.72
C GLY A 24 -14.35 12.81 23.32
N ASN A 25 -15.40 12.31 22.68
CA ASN A 25 -16.14 11.16 23.16
C ASN A 25 -15.40 9.86 22.86
N MET A 26 -15.43 8.91 23.80
CA MET A 26 -14.85 7.58 23.65
C MET A 26 -15.83 6.63 22.97
N HIS A 27 -15.35 5.94 21.95
CA HIS A 27 -16.09 4.91 21.22
C HIS A 27 -15.36 3.58 21.32
N ARG A 28 -16.13 2.49 21.40
CA ARG A 28 -15.60 1.13 21.27
C ARG A 28 -16.41 0.40 20.20
N ALA A 29 -15.74 -0.10 19.17
CA ALA A 29 -16.36 -0.72 18.03
C ALA A 29 -15.78 -2.11 17.74
N SER A 30 -16.64 -3.05 17.39
CA SER A 30 -16.30 -4.38 16.89
C SER A 30 -15.85 -4.30 15.41
N PRO A 31 -15.22 -5.38 14.88
CA PRO A 31 -14.88 -5.45 13.45
C PRO A 31 -16.08 -5.28 12.50
N ALA A 32 -17.28 -5.70 12.94
CA ALA A 32 -18.51 -5.56 12.15
C ALA A 32 -18.99 -4.09 12.10
N GLU A 33 -18.94 -3.39 13.23
CA GLU A 33 -19.30 -1.97 13.30
C GLU A 33 -18.30 -1.09 12.56
N LEU A 34 -17.03 -1.50 12.48
CA LEU A 34 -16.00 -0.83 11.70
C LEU A 34 -16.07 -1.12 10.19
N ASP A 35 -16.97 -1.99 9.75
CA ASP A 35 -17.13 -2.39 8.35
C ASP A 35 -15.79 -2.66 7.64
N LEU A 36 -14.95 -3.48 8.28
CA LEU A 36 -13.61 -3.78 7.79
C LEU A 36 -13.66 -4.68 6.57
N SER A 37 -13.17 -4.19 5.44
CA SER A 37 -12.97 -4.93 4.20
C SER A 37 -11.64 -4.58 3.54
N TYR A 38 -11.36 -5.02 2.35
CA TYR A 38 -10.08 -4.80 1.68
C TYR A 38 -9.74 -3.30 1.57
N ARG A 39 -8.71 -2.88 2.30
CA ARG A 39 -8.24 -1.48 2.38
C ARG A 39 -9.33 -0.48 2.75
N HIS A 40 -10.30 -0.95 3.54
CA HIS A 40 -11.43 -0.14 3.98
C HIS A 40 -11.68 -0.27 5.49
N CYS A 41 -12.15 0.80 6.08
CA CYS A 41 -12.70 0.90 7.43
C CYS A 41 -13.83 1.94 7.37
N GLY A 42 -15.02 1.56 7.79
CA GLY A 42 -16.21 2.43 7.80
C GLY A 42 -16.30 3.35 9.02
N ALA A 43 -15.24 3.43 9.85
CA ALA A 43 -15.21 4.39 10.94
C ALA A 43 -15.29 5.84 10.40
N PRO A 44 -15.93 6.78 11.14
CA PRO A 44 -15.90 8.20 10.83
C PRO A 44 -14.45 8.73 10.67
N ASP A 45 -14.28 9.72 9.79
CA ASP A 45 -12.94 10.24 9.44
C ASP A 45 -12.28 11.02 10.60
N ASP A 46 -13.07 11.50 11.55
CA ASP A 46 -12.63 12.23 12.75
C ASP A 46 -12.20 11.32 13.89
N TRP A 47 -12.37 10.01 13.75
CA TRP A 47 -11.97 9.06 14.79
C TRP A 47 -10.47 8.88 14.85
N ILE A 48 -9.91 9.05 16.07
CA ILE A 48 -8.52 8.74 16.40
C ILE A 48 -8.50 7.45 17.21
N PHE A 49 -7.99 6.36 16.65
CA PHE A 49 -7.87 5.08 17.33
C PHE A 49 -6.81 5.13 18.42
N THR A 50 -7.19 4.73 19.64
CA THR A 50 -6.35 4.80 20.85
C THR A 50 -5.95 3.44 21.38
N ALA A 51 -6.78 2.41 21.20
CA ALA A 51 -6.52 1.04 21.67
C ALA A 51 -7.16 -0.01 20.77
N ALA A 52 -6.65 -1.23 20.85
CA ALA A 52 -7.25 -2.38 20.19
C ALA A 52 -7.01 -3.67 20.99
N MET A 53 -8.00 -4.54 21.04
CA MET A 53 -7.91 -5.88 21.61
C MET A 53 -7.81 -6.91 20.51
N PHE A 54 -6.80 -7.78 20.59
CA PHE A 54 -6.59 -8.85 19.63
C PHE A 54 -6.73 -10.22 20.26
N ARG A 55 -7.22 -11.17 19.48
CA ARG A 55 -7.26 -12.59 19.85
C ARG A 55 -6.08 -13.31 19.23
N GLY A 56 -5.25 -13.92 20.08
CA GLY A 56 -4.19 -14.84 19.68
C GLY A 56 -4.54 -16.29 20.03
N THR A 57 -3.88 -17.22 19.36
CA THR A 57 -3.90 -18.65 19.70
C THR A 57 -2.64 -18.99 20.48
N LYS A 58 -2.79 -19.69 21.63
CA LYS A 58 -1.64 -20.17 22.39
C LYS A 58 -0.81 -21.15 21.53
N GLY A 59 0.51 -21.08 21.68
CA GLY A 59 1.45 -21.97 20.97
C GLY A 59 2.80 -22.02 21.68
N GLY A 60 3.64 -22.95 21.28
CA GLY A 60 5.02 -23.04 21.75
C GLY A 60 5.84 -21.82 21.32
N GLN A 61 6.72 -21.35 22.19
CA GLN A 61 7.55 -20.16 21.91
C GLN A 61 8.43 -20.38 20.67
N ASP A 62 9.03 -21.57 20.55
CA ASP A 62 9.92 -21.91 19.43
C ASP A 62 9.17 -21.95 18.09
N ASP A 63 7.95 -22.53 18.07
CA ASP A 63 7.10 -22.57 16.88
C ASP A 63 6.64 -21.17 16.45
N ILE A 64 6.28 -20.33 17.42
CA ILE A 64 5.89 -18.94 17.17
C ILE A 64 7.08 -18.18 16.59
N SER A 65 8.26 -18.30 17.21
CA SER A 65 9.49 -17.66 16.76
C SER A 65 9.92 -18.12 15.38
N ALA A 66 9.79 -19.42 15.08
CA ALA A 66 10.09 -19.99 13.77
C ALA A 66 9.17 -19.42 12.68
N ARG A 67 7.85 -19.33 12.94
CA ARG A 67 6.87 -18.73 12.01
C ARG A 67 7.14 -17.25 11.78
N MET A 68 7.46 -16.50 12.82
CA MET A 68 7.81 -15.08 12.70
C MET A 68 9.05 -14.87 11.84
N ARG A 69 10.09 -15.69 12.04
CA ARG A 69 11.32 -15.65 11.20
C ARG A 69 11.02 -16.00 9.75
N ALA A 70 10.21 -17.04 9.50
CA ALA A 70 9.82 -17.43 8.15
C ALA A 70 9.07 -16.32 7.39
N VAL A 71 8.09 -15.67 8.04
CA VAL A 71 7.38 -14.53 7.46
C VAL A 71 8.32 -13.34 7.23
N SER A 72 9.19 -13.03 8.18
CA SER A 72 10.17 -11.95 8.04
C SER A 72 11.13 -12.21 6.88
N GLN A 73 11.60 -13.43 6.71
CA GLN A 73 12.48 -13.81 5.62
C GLN A 73 11.75 -13.72 4.27
N ALA A 74 10.56 -14.29 4.15
CA ALA A 74 9.75 -14.22 2.93
C ALA A 74 9.48 -12.76 2.49
N ARG A 75 9.30 -11.84 3.45
CA ARG A 75 9.17 -10.42 3.13
C ARG A 75 10.46 -9.81 2.61
N LYS A 76 11.60 -10.14 3.21
CA LYS A 76 12.91 -9.65 2.74
C LYS A 76 13.23 -10.14 1.33
N ASP A 77 12.84 -11.39 1.01
CA ASP A 77 13.09 -12.00 -0.28
C ASP A 77 12.21 -11.43 -1.40
N SER A 78 11.02 -10.93 -1.04
CA SER A 78 10.02 -10.47 -2.01
C SER A 78 9.77 -8.96 -2.02
N GLN A 79 10.23 -8.20 -1.03
CA GLN A 79 9.93 -6.78 -0.88
C GLN A 79 11.17 -5.98 -0.50
N PRO A 80 11.32 -4.72 -0.93
CA PRO A 80 12.47 -3.88 -0.64
C PRO A 80 12.41 -3.29 0.78
N VAL A 81 12.37 -4.15 1.82
CA VAL A 81 12.11 -3.77 3.22
C VAL A 81 13.17 -2.85 3.85
N ASN A 82 14.38 -2.78 3.26
CA ASN A 82 15.47 -1.95 3.76
C ASN A 82 15.67 -0.67 2.94
N THR A 83 14.64 -0.24 2.21
CA THR A 83 14.71 0.96 1.38
C THR A 83 13.73 2.04 1.87
N ARG A 84 13.91 3.27 1.40
CA ARG A 84 12.98 4.37 1.69
C ARG A 84 11.78 4.25 0.75
N THR A 85 10.71 3.63 1.24
CA THR A 85 9.48 3.40 0.48
C THR A 85 8.25 3.52 1.38
N GLY A 86 7.13 3.95 0.80
CA GLY A 86 5.81 3.96 1.48
C GLY A 86 5.11 2.60 1.54
N GLY A 87 5.75 1.53 1.07
CA GLY A 87 5.14 0.21 0.93
C GLY A 87 4.44 0.02 -0.42
N SER A 88 3.40 -0.80 -0.46
CA SER A 88 2.58 -0.98 -1.66
C SER A 88 1.98 0.35 -2.10
N THR A 89 2.29 0.77 -3.32
CA THR A 89 1.87 2.06 -3.86
C THR A 89 0.40 2.03 -4.32
N PHE A 90 -0.02 0.92 -4.93
CA PHE A 90 -1.35 0.75 -5.50
C PHE A 90 -2.09 -0.43 -4.90
N LYS A 91 -3.42 -0.31 -4.80
CA LYS A 91 -4.30 -1.41 -4.43
C LYS A 91 -4.30 -2.48 -5.50
N ASN A 92 -4.46 -3.75 -5.11
CA ASN A 92 -4.70 -4.82 -6.06
C ASN A 92 -6.09 -4.65 -6.68
N PRO A 93 -6.23 -4.55 -8.02
CA PRO A 93 -7.55 -4.44 -8.66
C PRO A 93 -8.47 -5.62 -8.37
N GLY A 94 -7.90 -6.81 -8.14
CA GLY A 94 -8.65 -8.01 -7.71
C GLY A 94 -9.07 -8.02 -6.25
N GLY A 95 -8.71 -7.02 -5.46
CA GLY A 95 -9.05 -6.94 -4.02
C GLY A 95 -8.51 -8.13 -3.22
N GLU A 96 -9.37 -8.74 -2.41
CA GLU A 96 -9.06 -9.93 -1.60
C GLU A 96 -9.09 -11.24 -2.40
N ASN A 97 -9.57 -11.23 -3.64
CA ASN A 97 -9.58 -12.44 -4.47
C ASN A 97 -8.15 -12.94 -4.73
N PRO A 98 -7.78 -14.14 -4.25
CA PRO A 98 -6.41 -14.65 -4.41
C PRO A 98 -6.02 -14.88 -5.89
N ASN A 99 -7.00 -15.12 -6.75
CA ASN A 99 -6.82 -15.26 -8.20
C ASN A 99 -7.10 -13.97 -8.97
N GLY A 100 -7.37 -12.87 -8.27
CA GLY A 100 -7.62 -11.56 -8.87
C GLY A 100 -6.32 -10.90 -9.33
N ALA A 101 -6.45 -9.91 -10.20
CA ALA A 101 -5.31 -9.16 -10.72
C ALA A 101 -4.50 -8.51 -9.59
N LYS A 102 -3.19 -8.68 -9.63
CA LYS A 102 -2.24 -8.07 -8.70
C LYS A 102 -1.61 -6.83 -9.35
N ALA A 103 -1.55 -5.74 -8.58
CA ALA A 103 -0.97 -4.49 -9.08
C ALA A 103 0.46 -4.69 -9.58
N TRP A 104 1.31 -5.43 -8.83
CA TRP A 104 2.70 -5.63 -9.23
C TRP A 104 2.85 -6.36 -10.58
N GLU A 105 1.96 -7.33 -10.89
CA GLU A 105 1.99 -8.05 -12.18
C GLU A 105 1.61 -7.13 -13.34
N LEU A 106 0.61 -6.28 -13.15
CA LEU A 106 0.18 -5.32 -14.16
C LEU A 106 1.27 -4.28 -14.44
N ILE A 107 1.93 -3.80 -13.38
CA ILE A 107 3.03 -2.84 -13.45
C ILE A 107 4.24 -3.45 -14.17
N ASP A 108 4.56 -4.71 -13.86
CA ASP A 108 5.65 -5.43 -14.51
C ASP A 108 5.38 -5.65 -16.01
N ARG A 109 4.19 -6.14 -16.34
CA ARG A 109 3.76 -6.34 -17.76
C ARG A 109 3.73 -5.06 -18.57
N ALA A 110 3.45 -3.92 -17.92
CA ALA A 110 3.50 -2.60 -18.55
C ALA A 110 4.94 -2.04 -18.70
N GLY A 111 5.97 -2.84 -18.39
CA GLY A 111 7.38 -2.46 -18.54
C GLY A 111 7.84 -1.37 -17.58
N CYS A 112 7.22 -1.30 -16.39
CA CYS A 112 7.54 -0.25 -15.42
C CYS A 112 8.64 -0.65 -14.42
N ARG A 113 9.09 -1.91 -14.40
CA ARG A 113 10.18 -2.35 -13.51
C ARG A 113 11.45 -1.51 -13.75
N GLY A 114 12.01 -0.94 -12.69
CA GLY A 114 13.20 -0.10 -12.79
C GLY A 114 12.97 1.29 -13.42
N LEU A 115 11.72 1.66 -13.74
CA LEU A 115 11.40 3.00 -14.25
C LEU A 115 11.83 4.06 -13.24
N ARG A 116 12.39 5.17 -13.74
CA ARG A 116 12.92 6.27 -12.92
C ARG A 116 12.30 7.60 -13.28
N ARG A 117 12.17 8.47 -12.26
CA ARG A 117 11.87 9.88 -12.43
C ARG A 117 12.59 10.68 -11.34
N GLY A 118 13.49 11.58 -11.72
CA GLY A 118 14.36 12.23 -10.75
C GLY A 118 15.06 11.23 -9.85
N GLY A 119 14.92 11.38 -8.54
CA GLY A 119 15.43 10.46 -7.54
C GLY A 119 14.49 9.28 -7.20
N ALA A 120 13.32 9.18 -7.84
CA ALA A 120 12.36 8.11 -7.61
C ALA A 120 12.59 6.91 -8.54
N LEU A 121 12.33 5.70 -8.04
CA LEU A 121 12.55 4.42 -8.74
C LEU A 121 11.41 3.45 -8.47
N VAL A 122 10.87 2.81 -9.51
CA VAL A 122 10.06 1.60 -9.35
C VAL A 122 10.98 0.44 -8.99
N SER A 123 10.71 -0.21 -7.86
CA SER A 123 11.56 -1.29 -7.34
C SER A 123 11.75 -2.42 -8.36
N GLU A 124 12.98 -2.86 -8.53
CA GLU A 124 13.31 -4.02 -9.35
C GLU A 124 12.90 -5.34 -8.68
N LEU A 125 12.84 -5.37 -7.35
CA LEU A 125 12.44 -6.55 -6.60
C LEU A 125 10.91 -6.74 -6.61
N HIS A 126 10.15 -5.65 -6.42
CA HIS A 126 8.68 -5.68 -6.36
C HIS A 126 8.09 -4.41 -6.97
N CYS A 127 7.55 -4.51 -8.18
CA CYS A 127 7.13 -3.36 -8.98
C CYS A 127 6.06 -2.46 -8.34
N ASN A 128 5.31 -2.93 -7.34
CA ASN A 128 4.32 -2.11 -6.63
C ASN A 128 4.93 -1.28 -5.48
N PHE A 129 6.26 -1.08 -5.48
CA PHE A 129 6.98 -0.26 -4.51
C PHE A 129 7.73 0.84 -5.22
N LEU A 130 7.45 2.09 -4.86
CA LEU A 130 8.25 3.24 -5.26
C LEU A 130 9.32 3.50 -4.18
N ILE A 131 10.55 3.68 -4.63
CA ILE A 131 11.73 3.87 -3.77
C ILE A 131 12.26 5.29 -3.95
N ASN A 132 12.50 5.98 -2.85
CA ASN A 132 13.32 7.17 -2.82
C ASN A 132 14.80 6.74 -2.74
N THR A 133 15.57 6.96 -3.81
CA THR A 133 17.00 6.60 -3.87
C THR A 133 17.91 7.50 -3.03
N GLY A 134 17.34 8.52 -2.39
CA GLY A 134 18.03 9.45 -1.50
C GLY A 134 17.82 10.92 -1.86
N THR A 135 17.47 11.21 -3.11
CA THR A 135 17.29 12.56 -3.65
C THR A 135 15.90 12.80 -4.27
N ALA A 136 14.99 11.83 -4.20
CA ALA A 136 13.64 12.02 -4.73
C ALA A 136 12.89 13.06 -3.91
N THR A 137 12.23 13.96 -4.61
CA THR A 137 11.20 14.83 -4.05
C THR A 137 9.87 14.09 -3.94
N ALA A 138 8.90 14.63 -3.19
CA ALA A 138 7.53 14.08 -3.18
C ALA A 138 6.91 14.13 -4.58
N ALA A 139 7.15 15.23 -5.33
CA ALA A 139 6.71 15.38 -6.70
C ALA A 139 7.28 14.31 -7.65
N ASP A 140 8.56 13.91 -7.49
CA ASP A 140 9.14 12.82 -8.28
C ASP A 140 8.42 11.50 -8.04
N LEU A 141 8.12 11.17 -6.78
CA LEU A 141 7.42 9.93 -6.40
C LEU A 141 5.99 9.92 -6.93
N GLU A 142 5.27 11.03 -6.79
CA GLU A 142 3.90 11.17 -7.29
C GLU A 142 3.86 11.07 -8.82
N ALA A 143 4.71 11.83 -9.50
CA ALA A 143 4.78 11.81 -10.94
C ALA A 143 5.20 10.44 -11.50
N LEU A 144 6.14 9.74 -10.85
CA LEU A 144 6.49 8.37 -11.21
C LEU A 144 5.30 7.43 -11.04
N GLY A 145 4.52 7.58 -9.98
CA GLY A 145 3.30 6.81 -9.78
C GLY A 145 2.24 7.06 -10.84
N GLU A 146 2.05 8.31 -11.28
CA GLU A 146 1.15 8.65 -12.38
C GLU A 146 1.66 8.11 -13.72
N ASP A 147 2.98 8.09 -13.96
CA ASP A 147 3.58 7.45 -15.14
C ASP A 147 3.26 5.95 -15.17
N VAL A 148 3.39 5.28 -14.03
CA VAL A 148 3.02 3.86 -13.88
C VAL A 148 1.54 3.65 -14.18
N ARG A 149 0.64 4.46 -13.60
CA ARG A 149 -0.81 4.36 -13.81
C ARG A 149 -1.18 4.48 -15.29
N ARG A 150 -0.61 5.48 -15.99
CA ARG A 150 -0.84 5.69 -17.43
C ARG A 150 -0.36 4.51 -18.27
N ARG A 151 0.84 3.98 -18.00
CA ARG A 151 1.40 2.83 -18.72
C ARG A 151 0.56 1.57 -18.52
N VAL A 152 0.13 1.29 -17.28
CA VAL A 152 -0.74 0.14 -16.98
C VAL A 152 -2.09 0.28 -17.69
N GLN A 153 -2.68 1.48 -17.67
CA GLN A 153 -3.94 1.75 -18.37
C GLN A 153 -3.79 1.56 -19.87
N ALA A 154 -2.74 2.09 -20.49
CA ALA A 154 -2.48 1.96 -21.91
C ALA A 154 -2.22 0.50 -22.34
N HIS A 155 -1.54 -0.29 -21.48
CA HIS A 155 -1.18 -1.68 -21.78
C HIS A 155 -2.36 -2.64 -21.61
N GLY A 156 -3.19 -2.46 -20.58
CA GLY A 156 -4.21 -3.45 -20.17
C GLY A 156 -5.57 -2.87 -19.80
N GLY A 157 -5.81 -1.56 -20.02
CA GLY A 157 -7.09 -0.90 -19.72
C GLY A 157 -7.41 -0.72 -18.24
N VAL A 158 -6.51 -1.11 -17.34
CA VAL A 158 -6.74 -1.05 -15.89
C VAL A 158 -6.19 0.25 -15.31
N MET A 159 -7.06 1.08 -14.70
CA MET A 159 -6.65 2.23 -13.92
C MET A 159 -6.34 1.82 -12.48
N LEU A 160 -5.06 1.84 -12.10
CA LEU A 160 -4.63 1.52 -10.74
C LEU A 160 -5.11 2.58 -9.74
N GLN A 161 -5.55 2.15 -8.57
CA GLN A 161 -5.93 3.02 -7.46
C GLN A 161 -4.78 3.14 -6.45
N TRP A 162 -4.49 4.36 -6.00
CA TRP A 162 -3.52 4.61 -4.95
C TRP A 162 -3.88 3.88 -3.64
N GLU A 163 -2.91 3.22 -3.02
CA GLU A 163 -3.01 2.68 -1.65
C GLU A 163 -2.37 3.66 -0.66
N ILE A 164 -1.27 4.30 -1.03
CA ILE A 164 -0.66 5.38 -0.27
C ILE A 164 -1.52 6.64 -0.34
N ARG A 165 -1.45 7.48 0.69
CA ARG A 165 -2.09 8.81 0.71
C ARG A 165 -1.06 9.87 0.39
N ILE A 166 -1.40 10.78 -0.50
CA ILE A 166 -0.63 11.98 -0.81
C ILE A 166 -1.17 13.08 0.09
N ILE A 167 -0.30 13.73 0.87
CA ILE A 167 -0.65 14.79 1.83
C ILE A 167 0.21 16.00 1.54
N GLY A 168 -0.39 17.17 1.50
CA GLY A 168 0.27 18.45 1.23
C GLY A 168 -0.40 19.20 0.08
N GLU A 169 0.17 20.36 -0.22
CA GLU A 169 -0.25 21.18 -1.36
C GLU A 169 0.72 20.98 -2.51
N HIS A 170 0.21 20.99 -3.73
CA HIS A 170 1.06 21.01 -4.92
C HIS A 170 1.76 22.37 -4.99
N ASP A 171 3.07 22.37 -5.19
CA ASP A 171 3.82 23.55 -5.56
C ASP A 171 3.45 23.93 -7.01
N PRO A 172 2.75 25.07 -7.24
CA PRO A 172 2.34 25.47 -8.58
C PRO A 172 3.53 25.73 -9.52
N ASP A 173 4.71 26.05 -8.97
CA ASP A 173 5.93 26.30 -9.72
C ASP A 173 6.69 25.00 -10.04
N ASN A 174 6.31 23.89 -9.43
CA ASN A 174 6.95 22.58 -9.59
C ASN A 174 5.94 21.52 -10.12
N VAL A 175 5.12 21.91 -11.08
CA VAL A 175 4.27 20.96 -11.81
C VAL A 175 5.21 20.06 -12.62
N PRO A 176 5.24 18.73 -12.37
CA PRO A 176 6.05 17.82 -13.17
C PRO A 176 5.65 17.94 -14.63
N GLU A 177 6.58 18.34 -15.51
CA GLU A 177 6.35 18.30 -16.96
C GLU A 177 5.82 16.91 -17.31
N LEU A 178 4.58 16.85 -17.76
CA LEU A 178 4.00 15.66 -18.35
C LEU A 178 4.73 15.43 -19.68
N ILE A 179 5.84 14.69 -19.63
CA ILE A 179 6.56 14.34 -20.87
C ILE A 179 5.63 13.42 -21.67
N PHE A 180 4.89 14.00 -22.57
CA PHE A 180 4.30 13.29 -23.69
C PHE A 180 5.43 12.86 -24.62
N SER A 181 6.09 11.75 -24.35
CA SER A 181 6.84 11.06 -25.38
C SER A 181 5.78 10.49 -26.33
N GLU A 182 5.65 11.12 -27.49
CA GLU A 182 4.91 10.61 -28.62
C GLU A 182 5.23 9.13 -28.81
N VAL A 183 4.21 8.30 -28.77
CA VAL A 183 4.30 6.93 -29.28
C VAL A 183 4.47 7.08 -30.77
N VAL A 184 5.71 7.02 -31.25
CA VAL A 184 6.02 6.90 -32.66
C VAL A 184 5.46 5.57 -33.15
N SER A 185 4.61 5.68 -34.12
CA SER A 185 3.88 4.64 -34.87
C SER A 185 4.74 3.49 -35.33
#